data_06153b8dbc3c4f1caab6f9551ec272d5
#
_entry.id   06153b8dbc3c4f1caab6f9551ec272d5
#
_cell.length_a   1.000
_cell.length_b   1.000
_cell.length_c   1.000
_cell.angle_alpha   90.00
_cell.angle_beta   90.00
_cell.angle_gamma   90.00
#
_symmetry.space_group_name_H-M   'P 1'
#
loop_
_entity.id
_entity.type
_entity.pdbx_description
1 polymer ?
#
loop_
_entity_poly.entity_id
_entity_poly.type
_entity_poly.pdbx_seq_one_letter_code
_entity_poly.pdbx_strand_id
1 'polypeptide(L)'
;MPSEKQPARPQAGSSGRAKSEAFRAAERARERRRRILLAAAAVVAVAAVGVGIAAAVAVDGTKTHTSATAASDAASATLTGPAGPEVIPLEQGTVLAPASTAAEGQTVDGIQCQSNEQVAYHIHTHLTVFVDGVLRPLPAGIGIVKPVAQQTASGAFYEASQCYYWLHVHAQDGVIHVEAPNQTTYTLGQFFAIWRQSLTTTQVGSVHGAVTAYVNGVRYSGDPAAIPLRSHEDIQLDVGKIVAPKKVDWSQAQL
;
A
#
# COMPACT_ATOMS: atom_id res chain seq x y z
N MET A 1 63.68 -2.34 8.93
CA MET A 1 62.49 -2.72 8.13
C MET A 1 61.45 -1.64 8.34
N PRO A 2 61.06 -0.88 7.29
CA PRO A 2 60.06 0.18 7.44
C PRO A 2 58.65 -0.43 7.41
N SER A 3 57.83 0.01 8.36
CA SER A 3 56.42 -0.37 8.49
C SER A 3 55.56 0.29 7.40
N GLU A 4 54.94 -0.51 6.57
CA GLU A 4 54.06 -0.07 5.47
C GLU A 4 52.69 0.31 6.04
N LYS A 5 52.33 1.60 5.95
CA LYS A 5 51.01 2.12 6.34
C LYS A 5 50.01 1.72 5.26
N GLN A 6 49.04 0.87 5.63
CA GLN A 6 47.87 0.60 4.81
C GLN A 6 47.02 1.86 4.61
N PRO A 7 46.54 2.13 3.39
CA PRO A 7 45.63 3.24 3.13
C PRO A 7 44.24 2.95 3.72
N ALA A 8 43.64 3.95 4.35
CA ALA A 8 42.30 3.91 4.92
C ALA A 8 41.24 3.67 3.83
N ARG A 9 40.35 2.72 4.05
CA ARG A 9 39.16 2.47 3.19
C ARG A 9 38.25 3.71 3.18
N PRO A 10 37.72 4.11 2.02
CA PRO A 10 36.72 5.20 1.97
C PRO A 10 35.43 4.76 2.66
N GLN A 11 34.91 5.58 3.57
CA GLN A 11 33.58 5.41 4.17
C GLN A 11 32.52 5.82 3.15
N ALA A 12 31.92 4.87 2.44
CA ALA A 12 30.92 5.08 1.39
C ALA A 12 29.47 4.97 1.90
N GLY A 13 29.19 5.25 3.17
CA GLY A 13 27.88 5.02 3.77
C GLY A 13 27.02 6.24 4.12
N SER A 14 27.60 7.43 4.20
CA SER A 14 26.88 8.61 4.74
C SER A 14 26.14 9.48 3.70
N SER A 15 26.54 9.44 2.43
CA SER A 15 25.97 10.31 1.41
C SER A 15 24.62 9.83 0.85
N GLY A 16 24.37 8.52 0.81
CA GLY A 16 23.11 7.93 0.34
C GLY A 16 21.98 8.18 1.33
N ARG A 17 22.24 7.96 2.62
CA ARG A 17 21.26 8.16 3.69
C ARG A 17 20.80 9.62 3.81
N ALA A 18 21.74 10.57 3.78
CA ALA A 18 21.41 11.99 3.83
C ALA A 18 20.59 12.45 2.60
N LYS A 19 20.82 11.87 1.41
CA LYS A 19 20.05 12.17 0.21
C LYS A 19 18.62 11.62 0.27
N SER A 20 18.43 10.39 0.78
CA SER A 20 17.10 9.81 0.95
C SER A 20 16.27 10.55 2.00
N GLU A 21 16.89 10.93 3.14
CA GLU A 21 16.23 11.75 4.16
C GLU A 21 15.82 13.15 3.65
N ALA A 22 16.69 13.80 2.91
CA ALA A 22 16.40 15.09 2.29
C ALA A 22 15.28 14.99 1.24
N PHE A 23 15.25 13.90 0.47
CA PHE A 23 14.21 13.65 -0.52
C PHE A 23 12.85 13.41 0.17
N ARG A 24 12.79 12.53 1.19
CA ARG A 24 11.59 12.28 1.99
C ARG A 24 11.06 13.56 2.67
N ALA A 25 11.96 14.45 3.12
CA ALA A 25 11.58 15.75 3.67
C ALA A 25 10.97 16.69 2.59
N ALA A 26 11.52 16.67 1.38
CA ALA A 26 11.00 17.47 0.27
C ALA A 26 9.63 16.98 -0.22
N GLU A 27 9.39 15.67 -0.26
CA GLU A 27 8.10 15.10 -0.62
C GLU A 27 7.03 15.44 0.42
N ARG A 28 7.31 15.27 1.70
CA ARG A 28 6.41 15.70 2.78
C ARG A 28 6.03 17.18 2.66
N ALA A 29 6.96 18.03 2.26
CA ALA A 29 6.69 19.45 2.05
C ALA A 29 5.78 19.70 0.83
N ARG A 30 5.98 18.94 -0.27
CA ARG A 30 5.13 19.01 -1.49
C ARG A 30 3.71 18.53 -1.19
N GLU A 31 3.57 17.45 -0.46
CA GLU A 31 2.27 16.88 -0.13
C GLU A 31 1.49 17.76 0.86
N ARG A 32 2.15 18.36 1.86
CA ARG A 32 1.54 19.38 2.72
C ARG A 32 1.03 20.59 1.91
N ARG A 33 1.79 21.07 0.94
CA ARG A 33 1.36 22.15 0.04
C ARG A 33 0.15 21.73 -0.80
N ARG A 34 0.15 20.52 -1.34
CA ARG A 34 -0.97 19.97 -2.12
C ARG A 34 -2.24 19.85 -1.28
N ARG A 35 -2.15 19.37 -0.03
CA ARG A 35 -3.29 19.30 0.92
C ARG A 35 -3.84 20.68 1.24
N ILE A 36 -2.99 21.68 1.46
CA ILE A 36 -3.39 23.06 1.70
C ILE A 36 -4.14 23.63 0.48
N LEU A 37 -3.64 23.38 -0.73
CA LEU A 37 -4.28 23.85 -1.96
C LEU A 37 -5.63 23.16 -2.20
N LEU A 38 -5.74 21.84 -1.93
CA LEU A 38 -7.00 21.11 -2.05
C LEU A 38 -8.02 21.54 -0.99
N ALA A 39 -7.59 21.80 0.24
CA ALA A 39 -8.45 22.34 1.29
C ALA A 39 -8.95 23.75 0.94
N ALA A 40 -8.10 24.62 0.38
CA ALA A 40 -8.49 25.94 -0.10
C ALA A 40 -9.49 25.87 -1.26
N ALA A 41 -9.33 24.92 -2.20
CA ALA A 41 -10.26 24.70 -3.30
C ALA A 41 -11.63 24.19 -2.81
N ALA A 42 -11.66 23.33 -1.77
CA ALA A 42 -12.90 22.84 -1.18
C ALA A 42 -13.70 23.94 -0.49
N VAL A 43 -13.02 24.88 0.19
CA VAL A 43 -13.68 26.03 0.82
C VAL A 43 -14.33 26.97 -0.22
N VAL A 44 -13.69 27.15 -1.37
CA VAL A 44 -14.25 27.98 -2.47
C VAL A 44 -15.47 27.27 -3.11
N ALA A 45 -15.47 25.93 -3.24
CA ALA A 45 -16.59 25.17 -3.81
C ALA A 45 -17.84 25.21 -2.91
N VAL A 46 -17.69 25.18 -1.58
CA VAL A 46 -18.80 25.25 -0.63
C VAL A 46 -19.48 26.64 -0.63
N ALA A 47 -18.72 27.71 -0.89
CA ALA A 47 -19.27 29.07 -0.98
C ALA A 47 -20.13 29.31 -2.25
N ALA A 48 -19.97 28.50 -3.30
CA ALA A 48 -20.67 28.64 -4.58
C ALA A 48 -22.02 27.89 -4.65
N VAL A 49 -22.33 26.98 -3.71
CA VAL A 49 -23.57 26.15 -3.71
C VAL A 49 -24.68 26.75 -2.85
N GLY A 50 -24.44 27.86 -2.17
CA GLY A 50 -25.36 28.47 -1.17
C GLY A 50 -26.50 29.32 -1.74
N VAL A 51 -26.72 29.46 -3.05
CA VAL A 51 -27.80 30.24 -3.63
C VAL A 51 -28.53 29.46 -4.71
N GLY A 52 -29.57 28.74 -4.34
CA GLY A 52 -30.48 28.17 -5.34
C GLY A 52 -31.23 26.91 -4.93
N ILE A 53 -32.08 26.94 -3.91
CA ILE A 53 -33.18 25.99 -3.78
C ILE A 53 -34.43 26.75 -3.28
N ALA A 54 -35.34 27.03 -4.18
CA ALA A 54 -36.76 27.22 -3.85
C ALA A 54 -37.62 26.67 -5.00
N ALA A 55 -38.52 25.78 -4.63
CA ALA A 55 -39.74 25.33 -5.33
C ALA A 55 -39.65 24.32 -6.46
N ALA A 56 -40.15 23.12 -6.20
CA ALA A 56 -41.15 22.46 -7.05
C ALA A 56 -41.91 21.38 -6.26
N VAL A 57 -43.22 21.50 -6.32
CA VAL A 57 -44.27 20.76 -5.62
C VAL A 57 -44.55 19.40 -6.27
N ALA A 58 -45.09 18.49 -5.47
CA ALA A 58 -45.54 17.13 -5.67
C ALA A 58 -46.27 16.82 -7.01
N VAL A 59 -46.04 15.58 -7.52
CA VAL A 59 -47.09 14.77 -8.15
C VAL A 59 -46.91 13.30 -7.74
N ASP A 60 -48.02 12.76 -7.26
CA ASP A 60 -48.28 11.40 -6.82
C ASP A 60 -48.16 10.39 -7.98
N GLY A 61 -47.64 9.23 -7.77
CA GLY A 61 -47.54 8.17 -8.76
C GLY A 61 -47.03 6.87 -8.21
N THR A 62 -47.88 6.13 -7.53
CA THR A 62 -47.67 4.76 -7.02
C THR A 62 -47.21 3.83 -8.15
N LYS A 63 -45.98 3.37 -8.12
CA LYS A 63 -45.53 2.13 -8.76
C LYS A 63 -44.61 1.37 -7.82
N THR A 64 -45.13 0.25 -7.37
CA THR A 64 -44.40 -0.81 -6.63
C THR A 64 -43.24 -1.29 -7.48
N HIS A 65 -42.02 -0.88 -7.16
CA HIS A 65 -40.82 -1.53 -7.64
C HIS A 65 -40.24 -2.36 -6.50
N THR A 66 -40.18 -3.66 -6.72
CA THR A 66 -39.50 -4.63 -5.90
C THR A 66 -38.08 -4.12 -5.61
N SER A 67 -37.81 -3.79 -4.37
CA SER A 67 -36.49 -3.36 -3.91
C SER A 67 -35.53 -4.53 -4.08
N ALA A 68 -34.67 -4.45 -5.07
CA ALA A 68 -33.41 -5.16 -5.02
C ALA A 68 -32.70 -4.65 -3.76
N THR A 69 -32.41 -5.55 -2.84
CA THR A 69 -31.66 -5.27 -1.62
C THR A 69 -30.31 -4.64 -2.03
N ALA A 70 -30.22 -3.31 -1.88
CA ALA A 70 -28.95 -2.63 -1.99
C ALA A 70 -28.03 -3.26 -0.94
N ALA A 71 -26.90 -3.81 -1.40
CA ALA A 71 -25.83 -4.22 -0.50
C ALA A 71 -25.48 -2.97 0.33
N SER A 72 -25.76 -3.03 1.61
CA SER A 72 -25.46 -1.96 2.56
C SER A 72 -23.95 -1.73 2.46
N ASP A 73 -23.55 -0.52 2.03
CA ASP A 73 -22.17 -0.04 2.14
C ASP A 73 -21.83 -0.01 3.62
N ALA A 74 -21.31 -1.13 4.12
CA ALA A 74 -20.82 -1.20 5.49
C ALA A 74 -19.63 -0.24 5.58
N ALA A 75 -19.78 0.80 6.39
CA ALA A 75 -18.71 1.78 6.59
C ALA A 75 -17.42 1.04 6.99
N SER A 76 -16.34 1.27 6.22
CA SER A 76 -15.04 0.67 6.48
C SER A 76 -14.56 1.05 7.89
N ALA A 77 -14.21 0.06 8.70
CA ALA A 77 -13.64 0.29 10.02
C ALA A 77 -12.13 0.56 9.89
N THR A 78 -11.62 1.57 10.61
CA THR A 78 -10.19 1.87 10.65
C THR A 78 -9.42 0.70 11.27
N LEU A 79 -8.31 0.30 10.65
CA LEU A 79 -7.36 -0.64 11.22
C LEU A 79 -6.74 -0.04 12.49
N THR A 80 -6.57 -0.90 13.49
CA THR A 80 -5.98 -0.50 14.78
C THR A 80 -4.86 -1.48 15.13
N GLY A 81 -3.82 -0.98 15.80
CA GLY A 81 -2.67 -1.76 16.22
C GLY A 81 -1.55 -0.85 16.72
N PRO A 82 -0.43 -1.42 17.17
CA PRO A 82 0.77 -0.64 17.44
C PRO A 82 1.21 0.09 16.17
N ALA A 83 1.54 1.38 16.29
CA ALA A 83 2.05 2.13 15.15
C ALA A 83 3.38 1.54 14.67
N GLY A 84 3.47 1.27 13.39
CA GLY A 84 4.69 0.84 12.71
C GLY A 84 5.65 2.00 12.42
N PRO A 85 6.79 1.72 11.76
CA PRO A 85 7.79 2.73 11.39
C PRO A 85 7.23 3.86 10.52
N GLU A 86 6.19 3.59 9.75
CA GLU A 86 5.52 4.54 8.84
C GLU A 86 4.24 5.14 9.44
N VAL A 87 4.03 4.90 10.75
CA VAL A 87 2.83 5.31 11.51
C VAL A 87 1.54 4.63 11.03
N ILE A 88 1.66 3.66 10.11
CA ILE A 88 0.59 2.72 9.79
C ILE A 88 0.58 1.60 10.84
N PRO A 89 -0.59 1.11 11.30
CA PRO A 89 -0.65 0.04 12.28
C PRO A 89 0.03 -1.24 11.80
N LEU A 90 0.93 -1.80 12.64
CA LEU A 90 1.50 -3.12 12.39
C LEU A 90 0.39 -4.18 12.44
N GLU A 91 0.34 -5.01 11.44
CA GLU A 91 -0.58 -6.14 11.37
C GLU A 91 -0.03 -7.32 12.20
N GLN A 92 -0.84 -7.84 13.09
CA GLN A 92 -0.46 -8.93 14.00
C GLN A 92 -1.05 -10.26 13.52
N GLY A 93 -0.29 -11.33 13.66
CA GLY A 93 -0.73 -12.68 13.33
C GLY A 93 0.26 -13.49 12.51
N THR A 94 -0.18 -14.68 12.11
CA THR A 94 0.60 -15.55 11.22
C THR A 94 0.58 -14.98 9.82
N VAL A 95 1.74 -14.69 9.24
CA VAL A 95 1.86 -14.16 7.88
C VAL A 95 1.23 -15.08 6.83
N LEU A 96 0.75 -14.51 5.73
CA LEU A 96 0.11 -15.25 4.64
C LEU A 96 1.06 -16.25 3.97
N ALA A 97 2.28 -15.82 3.70
CA ALA A 97 3.39 -16.63 3.18
C ALA A 97 4.73 -15.98 3.55
N PRO A 98 5.87 -16.72 3.56
CA PRO A 98 7.17 -16.14 3.88
C PRO A 98 7.63 -15.11 2.84
N ALA A 99 8.31 -14.04 3.27
CA ALA A 99 8.97 -13.08 2.37
C ALA A 99 10.09 -13.75 1.54
N SER A 100 10.74 -14.78 2.10
CA SER A 100 11.84 -15.52 1.45
C SER A 100 11.46 -16.26 0.18
N THR A 101 10.16 -16.37 -0.15
CA THR A 101 9.71 -16.91 -1.44
C THR A 101 9.82 -15.90 -2.58
N ALA A 102 9.98 -14.61 -2.29
CA ALA A 102 10.04 -13.54 -3.28
C ALA A 102 11.19 -13.72 -4.29
N ALA A 103 11.10 -13.00 -5.39
CA ALA A 103 12.11 -12.97 -6.43
C ALA A 103 13.43 -12.34 -5.90
N GLU A 104 14.58 -12.81 -6.42
CA GLU A 104 15.91 -12.52 -5.88
C GLU A 104 16.78 -11.67 -6.82
N GLY A 105 16.17 -10.77 -7.60
CA GLY A 105 16.87 -9.78 -8.42
C GLY A 105 16.63 -9.92 -9.94
N GLN A 106 16.04 -11.03 -10.41
CA GLN A 106 15.64 -11.15 -11.81
C GLN A 106 14.43 -10.26 -12.11
N THR A 107 14.32 -9.76 -13.34
CA THR A 107 13.12 -9.03 -13.79
C THR A 107 11.88 -9.91 -13.70
N VAL A 108 10.79 -9.40 -13.12
CA VAL A 108 9.49 -10.08 -12.99
C VAL A 108 8.42 -9.19 -13.61
N ASP A 109 7.69 -9.69 -14.61
CA ASP A 109 6.61 -8.98 -15.33
C ASP A 109 6.99 -7.54 -15.74
N GLY A 110 8.23 -7.37 -16.22
CA GLY A 110 8.79 -6.08 -16.61
C GLY A 110 9.30 -5.21 -15.45
N ILE A 111 9.10 -5.62 -14.20
CA ILE A 111 9.57 -4.91 -13.01
C ILE A 111 11.00 -5.34 -12.69
N GLN A 112 11.88 -4.36 -12.61
CA GLN A 112 13.29 -4.56 -12.33
C GLN A 112 13.58 -4.45 -10.83
N CYS A 113 14.68 -5.09 -10.41
CA CYS A 113 15.30 -4.88 -9.11
C CYS A 113 16.50 -3.95 -9.30
N GLN A 114 16.52 -2.82 -8.60
CA GLN A 114 17.55 -1.79 -8.72
C GLN A 114 18.18 -1.48 -7.37
N SER A 115 19.46 -1.11 -7.37
CA SER A 115 20.26 -0.91 -6.14
C SER A 115 19.76 0.24 -5.25
N ASN A 116 18.89 1.10 -5.79
CA ASN A 116 18.25 2.19 -5.05
C ASN A 116 16.77 2.23 -5.39
N GLU A 117 15.96 2.72 -4.48
CA GLU A 117 14.56 3.05 -4.70
C GLU A 117 14.42 4.06 -5.84
N GLN A 118 13.43 3.85 -6.70
CA GLN A 118 13.17 4.66 -7.88
C GLN A 118 12.03 5.63 -7.60
N VAL A 119 12.36 6.78 -7.05
CA VAL A 119 11.37 7.72 -6.50
C VAL A 119 10.83 8.76 -7.49
N ALA A 120 11.06 8.58 -8.80
CA ALA A 120 10.48 9.46 -9.82
C ALA A 120 8.94 9.30 -9.89
N TYR A 121 8.46 8.08 -9.68
CA TYR A 121 7.06 7.78 -9.39
C TYR A 121 6.99 7.03 -8.06
N HIS A 122 6.38 7.65 -7.04
CA HIS A 122 6.35 7.15 -5.69
C HIS A 122 4.95 7.28 -5.11
N ILE A 123 4.31 6.15 -4.84
CA ILE A 123 2.99 6.06 -4.22
C ILE A 123 2.92 4.86 -3.26
N HIS A 124 1.91 4.85 -2.40
CA HIS A 124 1.69 3.80 -1.42
C HIS A 124 0.24 3.31 -1.51
N THR A 125 0.07 1.99 -1.42
CA THR A 125 -1.23 1.30 -1.38
C THR A 125 -1.21 0.34 -0.19
N HIS A 126 -2.32 0.19 0.51
CA HIS A 126 -2.41 -0.78 1.61
C HIS A 126 -3.15 -2.05 1.16
N LEU A 127 -2.64 -3.22 1.53
CA LEU A 127 -3.26 -4.52 1.31
C LEU A 127 -3.48 -5.24 2.63
N THR A 128 -4.74 -5.55 2.94
CA THR A 128 -5.13 -6.43 4.05
C THR A 128 -5.65 -7.75 3.50
N VAL A 129 -5.24 -8.88 4.07
CA VAL A 129 -5.74 -10.20 3.68
C VAL A 129 -6.36 -10.91 4.88
N PHE A 130 -7.59 -11.42 4.71
CA PHE A 130 -8.27 -12.29 5.68
C PHE A 130 -8.47 -13.69 5.09
N VAL A 131 -8.25 -14.70 5.94
CA VAL A 131 -8.54 -16.10 5.64
C VAL A 131 -9.54 -16.60 6.69
N ASP A 132 -10.72 -16.98 6.25
CA ASP A 132 -11.84 -17.37 7.11
C ASP A 132 -12.14 -16.36 8.24
N GLY A 133 -11.93 -15.08 7.94
CA GLY A 133 -12.15 -13.98 8.88
C GLY A 133 -10.98 -13.71 9.83
N VAL A 134 -9.84 -14.39 9.66
CA VAL A 134 -8.60 -14.16 10.43
C VAL A 134 -7.59 -13.39 9.60
N LEU A 135 -7.07 -12.29 10.15
CA LEU A 135 -6.03 -11.49 9.51
C LEU A 135 -4.77 -12.33 9.24
N ARG A 136 -4.25 -12.25 8.05
CA ARG A 136 -3.01 -12.90 7.59
C ARG A 136 -2.09 -11.85 7.01
N PRO A 137 -1.23 -11.25 7.84
CA PRO A 137 -0.35 -10.16 7.43
C PRO A 137 0.55 -10.49 6.23
N LEU A 138 0.88 -9.46 5.47
CA LEU A 138 2.02 -9.50 4.57
C LEU A 138 3.30 -9.42 5.42
N PRO A 139 4.30 -10.30 5.19
CA PRO A 139 5.57 -10.17 5.88
C PRO A 139 6.34 -8.95 5.36
N ALA A 140 7.10 -8.32 6.23
CA ALA A 140 8.09 -7.33 5.82
C ALA A 140 9.16 -7.95 4.90
N GLY A 141 9.71 -7.15 3.98
CA GLY A 141 10.81 -7.56 3.10
C GLY A 141 10.41 -8.18 1.77
N ILE A 142 9.11 -8.26 1.42
CA ILE A 142 8.69 -8.64 0.06
C ILE A 142 9.26 -7.64 -0.94
N GLY A 143 9.87 -8.12 -2.02
CA GLY A 143 10.45 -7.26 -3.06
C GLY A 143 11.75 -6.55 -2.66
N ILE A 144 12.29 -6.85 -1.48
CA ILE A 144 13.57 -6.34 -0.97
C ILE A 144 14.59 -7.48 -0.99
N VAL A 145 15.59 -7.39 -1.86
CA VAL A 145 16.58 -8.47 -2.03
C VAL A 145 17.70 -8.34 -1.01
N LYS A 146 17.96 -9.41 -0.26
CA LYS A 146 18.85 -9.46 0.91
C LYS A 146 18.46 -8.38 1.94
N PRO A 147 17.25 -8.46 2.50
CA PRO A 147 16.73 -7.47 3.43
C PRO A 147 17.58 -7.40 4.70
N VAL A 148 17.81 -6.18 5.18
CA VAL A 148 18.48 -5.89 6.44
C VAL A 148 17.54 -5.07 7.31
N ALA A 149 17.22 -5.59 8.50
CA ALA A 149 16.34 -4.91 9.43
C ALA A 149 17.05 -3.70 10.08
N GLN A 150 16.47 -2.53 9.93
CA GLN A 150 16.79 -1.35 10.72
C GLN A 150 15.81 -1.29 11.90
N GLN A 151 16.33 -1.34 13.12
CA GLN A 151 15.47 -1.24 14.30
C GLN A 151 15.09 0.23 14.53
N THR A 152 13.79 0.49 14.58
CA THR A 152 13.23 1.80 14.97
C THR A 152 12.50 1.70 16.30
N ALA A 153 12.09 2.82 16.88
CA ALA A 153 11.26 2.83 18.09
C ALA A 153 9.89 2.15 17.89
N SER A 154 9.41 2.07 16.65
CA SER A 154 8.10 1.53 16.27
C SER A 154 8.19 0.15 15.60
N GLY A 155 9.34 -0.52 15.62
CA GLY A 155 9.54 -1.84 15.05
C GLY A 155 10.62 -1.87 13.97
N ALA A 156 10.77 -3.03 13.33
CA ALA A 156 11.75 -3.23 12.28
C ALA A 156 11.27 -2.61 10.94
N PHE A 157 12.16 -1.89 10.29
CA PHE A 157 12.03 -1.41 8.92
C PHE A 157 13.11 -2.07 8.07
N TYR A 158 12.74 -2.71 6.97
CA TYR A 158 13.68 -3.46 6.16
C TYR A 158 14.17 -2.65 4.98
N GLU A 159 15.50 -2.65 4.79
CA GLU A 159 16.16 -2.05 3.63
C GLU A 159 16.92 -3.11 2.84
N ALA A 160 17.13 -2.90 1.52
CA ALA A 160 17.88 -3.82 0.71
C ALA A 160 19.39 -3.64 0.90
N SER A 161 20.12 -4.75 1.04
CA SER A 161 21.58 -4.74 0.87
C SER A 161 22.00 -5.02 -0.57
N GLN A 162 21.07 -5.45 -1.43
CA GLN A 162 21.35 -5.70 -2.84
C GLN A 162 20.50 -4.83 -3.77
N CYS A 163 19.18 -5.00 -3.81
CA CYS A 163 18.29 -4.21 -4.67
C CYS A 163 16.84 -4.23 -4.18
N TYR A 164 16.05 -3.23 -4.63
CA TYR A 164 14.61 -3.13 -4.44
C TYR A 164 13.89 -3.38 -5.76
N TYR A 165 12.86 -4.22 -5.74
CA TYR A 165 11.87 -4.20 -6.80
C TYR A 165 11.05 -2.91 -6.69
N TRP A 166 10.51 -2.44 -7.81
CA TRP A 166 9.66 -1.24 -7.80
C TRP A 166 8.37 -1.39 -6.99
N LEU A 167 8.00 -2.64 -6.66
CA LEU A 167 6.91 -2.97 -5.73
C LEU A 167 7.51 -3.76 -4.58
N HIS A 168 7.43 -3.21 -3.36
CA HIS A 168 8.03 -3.84 -2.18
C HIS A 168 7.32 -3.42 -0.88
N VAL A 169 7.69 -4.06 0.23
CA VAL A 169 7.12 -3.84 1.57
C VAL A 169 8.26 -3.75 2.58
N HIS A 170 8.32 -2.65 3.35
CA HIS A 170 9.37 -2.45 4.37
C HIS A 170 9.01 -3.00 5.74
N ALA A 171 7.75 -2.91 6.16
CA ALA A 171 7.29 -3.31 7.48
C ALA A 171 6.10 -4.29 7.39
N GLN A 172 5.73 -4.94 8.50
CA GLN A 172 4.56 -5.82 8.55
C GLN A 172 3.29 -5.01 8.83
N ASP A 173 2.99 -4.06 7.96
CA ASP A 173 1.87 -3.12 8.07
C ASP A 173 0.97 -3.09 6.83
N GLY A 174 1.22 -3.98 5.86
CA GLY A 174 0.42 -4.08 4.64
C GLY A 174 0.68 -3.01 3.61
N VAL A 175 1.61 -2.06 3.84
CA VAL A 175 1.92 -0.99 2.89
C VAL A 175 2.77 -1.53 1.74
N ILE A 176 2.25 -1.45 0.53
CA ILE A 176 2.97 -1.73 -0.71
C ILE A 176 3.50 -0.40 -1.24
N HIS A 177 4.82 -0.26 -1.29
CA HIS A 177 5.51 0.84 -1.94
C HIS A 177 5.55 0.59 -3.44
N VAL A 178 5.21 1.59 -4.22
CA VAL A 178 5.38 1.63 -5.67
C VAL A 178 6.40 2.72 -5.96
N GLU A 179 7.64 2.33 -6.18
CA GLU A 179 8.78 3.22 -6.40
C GLU A 179 9.45 2.91 -7.74
N ALA A 180 9.09 3.67 -8.76
CA ALA A 180 9.42 3.36 -10.14
C ALA A 180 10.08 4.54 -10.89
N PRO A 181 10.87 4.27 -11.93
CA PRO A 181 11.53 5.31 -12.71
C PRO A 181 10.56 6.16 -13.53
N ASN A 182 9.36 5.63 -13.82
CA ASN A 182 8.35 6.31 -14.61
C ASN A 182 6.96 6.06 -14.04
N GLN A 183 6.06 7.03 -14.19
CA GLN A 183 4.66 6.87 -13.85
C GLN A 183 3.99 5.87 -14.81
N THR A 184 3.54 4.75 -14.26
CA THR A 184 2.73 3.75 -14.95
C THR A 184 1.78 3.08 -13.96
N THR A 185 0.79 2.35 -14.47
CA THR A 185 -0.12 1.61 -13.61
C THR A 185 0.46 0.21 -13.34
N TYR A 186 0.78 -0.06 -12.09
CA TYR A 186 1.12 -1.39 -11.60
C TYR A 186 -0.13 -2.06 -11.04
N THR A 187 -0.13 -3.39 -10.99
CA THR A 187 -1.26 -4.18 -10.50
C THR A 187 -0.88 -5.03 -9.28
N LEU A 188 -1.89 -5.41 -8.51
CA LEU A 188 -1.72 -6.32 -7.39
C LEU A 188 -1.14 -7.67 -7.84
N GLY A 189 -1.52 -8.15 -9.03
CA GLY A 189 -0.95 -9.37 -9.62
C GLY A 189 0.55 -9.30 -9.81
N GLN A 190 1.09 -8.15 -10.26
CA GLN A 190 2.53 -7.96 -10.41
C GLN A 190 3.26 -7.97 -9.05
N PHE A 191 2.65 -7.41 -8.00
CA PHE A 191 3.20 -7.52 -6.64
C PHE A 191 3.24 -8.98 -6.17
N PHE A 192 2.16 -9.74 -6.38
CA PHE A 192 2.11 -11.16 -6.05
C PHE A 192 3.09 -12.00 -6.90
N ALA A 193 3.33 -11.63 -8.15
CA ALA A 193 4.33 -12.26 -9.00
C ALA A 193 5.77 -12.07 -8.46
N ILE A 194 6.11 -10.84 -7.98
CA ILE A 194 7.37 -10.58 -7.29
C ILE A 194 7.48 -11.42 -6.03
N TRP A 195 6.41 -11.53 -5.25
CA TRP A 195 6.36 -12.37 -4.05
C TRP A 195 6.35 -13.87 -4.36
N ARG A 196 6.13 -14.25 -5.63
CA ARG A 196 5.94 -15.64 -6.10
C ARG A 196 4.78 -16.34 -5.39
N GLN A 197 3.71 -15.61 -5.14
CA GLN A 197 2.46 -16.11 -4.59
C GLN A 197 1.36 -16.07 -5.64
N SER A 198 0.44 -17.03 -5.55
CA SER A 198 -0.75 -17.05 -6.42
C SER A 198 -1.75 -15.97 -6.00
N LEU A 199 -2.37 -15.33 -6.97
CA LEU A 199 -3.53 -14.45 -6.77
C LEU A 199 -4.53 -14.68 -7.89
N THR A 200 -5.69 -15.25 -7.53
CA THR A 200 -6.80 -15.54 -8.45
C THR A 200 -8.14 -15.32 -7.75
N THR A 201 -9.24 -15.52 -8.43
CA THR A 201 -10.58 -15.50 -7.83
C THR A 201 -10.87 -16.65 -6.85
N THR A 202 -9.97 -17.64 -6.76
CA THR A 202 -10.13 -18.84 -5.91
C THR A 202 -8.88 -19.18 -5.11
N GLN A 203 -7.86 -18.34 -5.13
CA GLN A 203 -6.61 -18.60 -4.40
C GLN A 203 -5.87 -17.31 -4.06
N VAL A 204 -5.36 -17.19 -2.82
CA VAL A 204 -4.42 -16.16 -2.39
C VAL A 204 -3.26 -16.84 -1.66
N GLY A 205 -2.04 -16.71 -2.18
CA GLY A 205 -0.89 -17.45 -1.71
C GLY A 205 -1.08 -18.96 -1.85
N SER A 206 -0.93 -19.69 -0.75
CA SER A 206 -1.21 -21.14 -0.69
C SER A 206 -2.65 -21.46 -0.27
N VAL A 207 -3.47 -20.42 0.04
CA VAL A 207 -4.82 -20.63 0.56
C VAL A 207 -5.82 -20.67 -0.58
N HIS A 208 -6.61 -21.76 -0.64
CA HIS A 208 -7.68 -21.95 -1.62
C HIS A 208 -9.04 -21.62 -1.00
N GLY A 209 -9.90 -20.95 -1.76
CA GLY A 209 -11.26 -20.55 -1.39
C GLY A 209 -11.78 -19.46 -2.29
N ALA A 210 -13.08 -19.17 -2.23
CA ALA A 210 -13.65 -18.03 -2.95
C ALA A 210 -12.99 -16.72 -2.45
N VAL A 211 -12.44 -15.93 -3.36
CA VAL A 211 -11.80 -14.65 -3.05
C VAL A 211 -12.80 -13.53 -3.29
N THR A 212 -13.08 -12.73 -2.26
CA THR A 212 -13.82 -11.49 -2.37
C THR A 212 -12.84 -10.32 -2.20
N ALA A 213 -12.78 -9.43 -3.17
CA ALA A 213 -11.92 -8.27 -3.13
C ALA A 213 -12.71 -6.97 -2.89
N TYR A 214 -12.11 -6.04 -2.16
CA TYR A 214 -12.61 -4.68 -1.96
C TYR A 214 -11.52 -3.68 -2.27
N VAL A 215 -11.91 -2.54 -2.83
CA VAL A 215 -11.05 -1.36 -3.03
C VAL A 215 -11.74 -0.17 -2.40
N ASN A 216 -11.11 0.46 -1.43
CA ASN A 216 -11.68 1.57 -0.65
C ASN A 216 -13.07 1.25 -0.06
N GLY A 217 -13.25 0.01 0.42
CA GLY A 217 -14.49 -0.48 0.99
C GLY A 217 -15.58 -0.89 -0.01
N VAL A 218 -15.37 -0.64 -1.31
CA VAL A 218 -16.30 -1.04 -2.38
C VAL A 218 -15.89 -2.39 -2.95
N ARG A 219 -16.86 -3.30 -3.09
CA ARG A 219 -16.59 -4.63 -3.67
C ARG A 219 -16.08 -4.50 -5.10
N TYR A 220 -14.94 -5.13 -5.37
CA TYR A 220 -14.35 -5.22 -6.69
C TYR A 220 -14.85 -6.48 -7.40
N SER A 221 -15.41 -6.35 -8.59
CA SER A 221 -16.04 -7.46 -9.34
C SER A 221 -15.12 -8.12 -10.37
N GLY A 222 -13.93 -7.56 -10.60
CA GLY A 222 -12.96 -8.08 -11.56
C GLY A 222 -12.04 -9.15 -10.98
N ASP A 223 -11.03 -9.54 -11.76
CA ASP A 223 -9.94 -10.38 -11.29
C ASP A 223 -9.11 -9.62 -10.25
N PRO A 224 -8.94 -10.15 -9.02
CA PRO A 224 -8.14 -9.47 -7.99
C PRO A 224 -6.69 -9.18 -8.43
N ALA A 225 -6.11 -10.00 -9.31
CA ALA A 225 -4.78 -9.74 -9.87
C ALA A 225 -4.74 -8.49 -10.78
N ALA A 226 -5.88 -8.08 -11.33
CA ALA A 226 -5.99 -6.88 -12.17
C ALA A 226 -6.24 -5.59 -11.39
N ILE A 227 -6.37 -5.63 -10.06
CA ILE A 227 -6.55 -4.42 -9.23
C ILE A 227 -5.33 -3.51 -9.43
N PRO A 228 -5.53 -2.26 -9.91
CA PRO A 228 -4.43 -1.31 -10.05
C PRO A 228 -3.98 -0.81 -8.69
N LEU A 229 -2.68 -0.63 -8.48
CA LEU A 229 -2.13 0.00 -7.29
C LEU A 229 -2.17 1.52 -7.47
N ARG A 230 -2.89 2.23 -6.60
CA ARG A 230 -3.02 3.69 -6.63
C ARG A 230 -2.71 4.29 -5.27
N SER A 231 -2.35 5.57 -5.27
CA SER A 231 -1.98 6.28 -4.05
C SER A 231 -3.12 6.29 -3.03
N HIS A 232 -2.79 5.82 -1.82
CA HIS A 232 -3.67 5.78 -0.65
C HIS A 232 -4.97 4.97 -0.87
N GLU A 233 -4.90 3.92 -1.69
CA GLU A 233 -5.97 2.93 -1.78
C GLU A 233 -5.85 1.87 -0.68
N ASP A 234 -6.99 1.50 -0.11
CA ASP A 234 -7.14 0.37 0.78
C ASP A 234 -7.70 -0.81 -0.01
N ILE A 235 -6.90 -1.85 -0.21
CA ILE A 235 -7.29 -3.10 -0.84
C ILE A 235 -7.50 -4.15 0.25
N GLN A 236 -8.61 -4.87 0.20
CA GLN A 236 -8.85 -6.02 1.07
C GLN A 236 -9.18 -7.25 0.25
N LEU A 237 -8.56 -8.37 0.61
CA LEU A 237 -8.86 -9.70 0.07
C LEU A 237 -9.38 -10.59 1.18
N ASP A 238 -10.59 -11.11 1.01
CA ASP A 238 -11.19 -12.12 1.90
C ASP A 238 -11.20 -13.47 1.19
N VAL A 239 -10.56 -14.48 1.78
CA VAL A 239 -10.62 -15.87 1.31
C VAL A 239 -11.57 -16.64 2.22
N GLY A 240 -12.66 -17.15 1.66
CA GLY A 240 -13.70 -17.86 2.42
C GLY A 240 -14.67 -16.89 3.12
N LYS A 241 -14.58 -16.75 4.43
CA LYS A 241 -15.47 -15.87 5.20
C LYS A 241 -15.20 -14.39 4.94
N ILE A 242 -16.24 -13.66 4.56
CA ILE A 242 -16.20 -12.21 4.32
C ILE A 242 -16.11 -11.45 5.65
N VAL A 243 -15.24 -10.45 5.67
CA VAL A 243 -15.03 -9.49 6.77
C VAL A 243 -15.49 -8.10 6.31
N ALA A 244 -16.03 -7.30 7.23
CA ALA A 244 -16.34 -5.90 6.92
C ALA A 244 -15.07 -5.17 6.49
N PRO A 245 -15.10 -4.37 5.40
CA PRO A 245 -13.93 -3.70 4.87
C PRO A 245 -13.17 -2.89 5.92
N LYS A 246 -11.85 -2.93 5.86
CA LYS A 246 -10.93 -2.19 6.71
C LYS A 246 -10.25 -1.09 5.89
N LYS A 247 -9.77 -0.05 6.57
CA LYS A 247 -8.97 1.02 5.99
C LYS A 247 -7.89 1.48 6.95
N VAL A 248 -6.84 2.08 6.44
CA VAL A 248 -5.84 2.79 7.25
C VAL A 248 -6.17 4.29 7.34
N ASP A 249 -5.67 4.95 8.36
CA ASP A 249 -5.72 6.41 8.43
C ASP A 249 -4.47 7.00 7.76
N TRP A 250 -4.57 7.20 6.46
CA TRP A 250 -3.50 7.80 5.66
C TRP A 250 -3.09 9.21 6.10
N SER A 251 -3.95 9.91 6.89
CA SER A 251 -3.64 11.26 7.37
C SER A 251 -2.50 11.27 8.39
N GLN A 252 -2.25 10.14 9.04
CA GLN A 252 -1.19 9.95 10.04
C GLN A 252 0.08 9.35 9.45
N ALA A 253 0.03 8.79 8.23
CA ALA A 253 1.14 8.10 7.62
C ALA A 253 2.37 9.01 7.42
N GLN A 254 3.55 8.45 7.65
CA GLN A 254 4.84 9.10 7.44
C GLN A 254 5.58 8.36 6.31
N LEU A 255 5.07 8.51 5.11
CA LEU A 255 5.49 7.84 3.89
C LEU A 255 6.16 8.81 2.93
#